data_2396d16ab54d321678a4aed37fe76edb
#
_entry.id   2396d16ab54d321678a4aed37fe76edb
#
_cell.length_a   1.000
_cell.length_b   1.000
_cell.length_c   1.000
_cell.angle_alpha   90.00
_cell.angle_beta   90.00
_cell.angle_gamma   90.00
#
_symmetry.space_group_name_H-M   'P 1'
#
loop_
_entity.id
_entity.type
_entity.pdbx_description
1 polymer ?
#
loop_
_entity_poly.entity_id
_entity_poly.type
_entity_poly.pdbx_seq_one_letter_code
_entity_poly.pdbx_strand_id
1 'polypeptide(L)'
;MFVKICGITNEEDGLLAVALGADALGFVFAPGSPRQVTPGAVRDILRRLPPGSRTVGVFRDEKPARVVEIVNSLRLGGAQLHGREPESEVRWIRERVPFVIQGFHAGDPALGAAAAGPADVVLIDAPEPGSGKVFDWALAEGAPSGVRLLLAGGLTADNVREAIRRVRPWGVDVSSGVETSPGSGQKDARRLQRFLEEARVAGTEVEHDGWEPAEARPYDWQADEARR
;
A
#
# COMPACT_ATOMS: atom_id res chain seq x y z
N MET A 1 -11.46 -7.58 -1.78
CA MET A 1 -9.97 -7.46 -1.82
C MET A 1 -9.58 -6.01 -2.04
N PHE A 2 -8.79 -5.41 -1.13
CA PHE A 2 -8.27 -4.05 -1.28
C PHE A 2 -7.05 -4.03 -2.22
N VAL A 3 -6.97 -3.08 -3.15
CA VAL A 3 -5.85 -2.98 -4.12
C VAL A 3 -5.27 -1.57 -4.11
N LYS A 4 -3.98 -1.45 -3.73
CA LYS A 4 -3.23 -0.21 -3.75
C LYS A 4 -2.26 -0.20 -4.94
N ILE A 5 -2.22 0.91 -5.67
CA ILE A 5 -1.26 1.16 -6.76
C ILE A 5 -0.23 2.16 -6.26
N CYS A 6 1.00 1.70 -6.08
CA CYS A 6 2.08 2.48 -5.47
C CYS A 6 3.02 3.09 -6.52
N GLY A 7 3.62 4.23 -6.18
CA GLY A 7 4.61 4.90 -7.02
C GLY A 7 3.98 5.65 -8.20
N ILE A 8 2.88 6.34 -7.96
CA ILE A 8 2.29 7.28 -8.93
C ILE A 8 3.19 8.52 -9.01
N THR A 9 3.59 8.86 -10.23
CA THR A 9 4.50 9.98 -10.51
C THR A 9 3.90 11.06 -11.40
N ASN A 10 2.77 10.78 -12.03
CA ASN A 10 2.09 11.67 -12.96
C ASN A 10 0.56 11.55 -12.87
N GLU A 11 -0.13 12.51 -13.48
CA GLU A 11 -1.59 12.62 -13.47
C GLU A 11 -2.26 11.48 -14.23
N GLU A 12 -1.73 11.11 -15.40
CA GLU A 12 -2.32 10.11 -16.29
C GLU A 12 -2.40 8.74 -15.60
N ASP A 13 -1.30 8.32 -14.96
CA ASP A 13 -1.23 7.07 -14.22
C ASP A 13 -2.18 7.08 -13.01
N GLY A 14 -2.30 8.21 -12.33
CA GLY A 14 -3.22 8.38 -11.20
C GLY A 14 -4.68 8.25 -11.64
N LEU A 15 -5.08 8.96 -12.69
CA LEU A 15 -6.43 8.89 -13.25
C LEU A 15 -6.75 7.49 -13.79
N LEU A 16 -5.81 6.88 -14.49
CA LEU A 16 -5.96 5.53 -15.01
C LEU A 16 -6.19 4.51 -13.89
N ALA A 17 -5.39 4.57 -12.83
CA ALA A 17 -5.52 3.65 -11.72
C ALA A 17 -6.89 3.79 -11.01
N VAL A 18 -7.36 5.02 -10.80
CA VAL A 18 -8.70 5.27 -10.24
C VAL A 18 -9.80 4.76 -11.18
N ALA A 19 -9.70 5.05 -12.48
CA ALA A 19 -10.69 4.62 -13.48
C ALA A 19 -10.79 3.09 -13.58
N LEU A 20 -9.68 2.37 -13.40
CA LEU A 20 -9.64 0.91 -13.38
C LEU A 20 -10.06 0.31 -12.03
N GLY A 21 -10.38 1.13 -11.03
CA GLY A 21 -10.92 0.68 -9.75
C GLY A 21 -9.87 0.37 -8.69
N ALA A 22 -8.70 1.02 -8.70
CA ALA A 22 -7.78 0.98 -7.57
C ALA A 22 -8.42 1.60 -6.32
N ASP A 23 -8.22 0.97 -5.16
CA ASP A 23 -8.77 1.47 -3.89
C ASP A 23 -7.92 2.59 -3.28
N ALA A 24 -6.61 2.60 -3.56
CA ALA A 24 -5.72 3.65 -3.09
C ALA A 24 -4.53 3.87 -4.04
N LEU A 25 -4.00 5.09 -4.03
CA LEU A 25 -2.81 5.52 -4.75
C LEU A 25 -1.67 5.84 -3.77
N GLY A 26 -0.45 5.37 -4.07
CA GLY A 26 0.74 5.65 -3.28
C GLY A 26 1.67 6.66 -3.97
N PHE A 27 2.11 7.69 -3.24
CA PHE A 27 3.09 8.69 -3.67
C PHE A 27 4.37 8.55 -2.86
N VAL A 28 5.51 8.29 -3.50
CA VAL A 28 6.77 7.98 -2.82
C VAL A 28 7.56 9.26 -2.57
N PHE A 29 7.75 9.63 -1.30
CA PHE A 29 8.57 10.77 -0.90
C PHE A 29 9.99 10.35 -0.49
N ALA A 30 10.28 9.06 -0.42
CA ALA A 30 11.58 8.53 -0.01
C ALA A 30 12.68 8.93 -1.01
N PRO A 31 13.77 9.57 -0.54
CA PRO A 31 14.89 9.94 -1.39
C PRO A 31 15.55 8.74 -2.07
N GLY A 32 15.99 8.93 -3.31
CA GLY A 32 16.67 7.88 -4.10
C GLY A 32 15.74 6.84 -4.73
N SER A 33 14.44 6.91 -4.50
CA SER A 33 13.48 6.08 -5.23
C SER A 33 13.34 6.58 -6.68
N PRO A 34 13.33 5.68 -7.68
CA PRO A 34 13.03 6.08 -9.06
C PRO A 34 11.59 6.62 -9.22
N ARG A 35 10.75 6.43 -8.22
CA ARG A 35 9.36 6.91 -8.15
C ARG A 35 9.21 8.10 -7.22
N GLN A 36 10.32 8.72 -6.82
CA GLN A 36 10.28 9.85 -5.91
C GLN A 36 9.53 11.02 -6.53
N VAL A 37 8.62 11.60 -5.74
CA VAL A 37 7.86 12.79 -6.11
C VAL A 37 8.06 13.91 -5.10
N THR A 38 7.84 15.15 -5.53
CA THR A 38 7.84 16.31 -4.63
C THR A 38 6.43 16.62 -4.14
N PRO A 39 6.27 17.28 -2.98
CA PRO A 39 4.96 17.72 -2.51
C PRO A 39 4.23 18.63 -3.52
N GLY A 40 4.98 19.41 -4.30
CA GLY A 40 4.42 20.25 -5.37
C GLY A 40 3.78 19.42 -6.48
N ALA A 41 4.52 18.45 -7.02
CA ALA A 41 4.02 17.55 -8.06
C ALA A 41 2.78 16.76 -7.59
N VAL A 42 2.83 16.24 -6.35
CA VAL A 42 1.66 15.51 -5.79
C VAL A 42 0.44 16.43 -5.66
N ARG A 43 0.61 17.68 -5.23
CA ARG A 43 -0.49 18.65 -5.15
C ARG A 43 -1.16 18.88 -6.51
N ASP A 44 -0.38 18.92 -7.58
CA ASP A 44 -0.91 19.14 -8.93
C ASP A 44 -1.67 17.89 -9.41
N ILE A 45 -1.16 16.69 -9.14
CA ILE A 45 -1.87 15.42 -9.41
C ILE A 45 -3.19 15.37 -8.64
N LEU A 46 -3.17 15.64 -7.32
CA LEU A 46 -4.35 15.56 -6.46
C LEU A 46 -5.51 16.46 -6.91
N ARG A 47 -5.21 17.63 -7.50
CA ARG A 47 -6.24 18.54 -8.03
C ARG A 47 -7.02 17.97 -9.22
N ARG A 48 -6.47 16.95 -9.87
CA ARG A 48 -7.05 16.32 -11.05
C ARG A 48 -7.74 15.00 -10.73
N LEU A 49 -7.40 14.39 -9.60
CA LEU A 49 -8.04 13.14 -9.19
C LEU A 49 -9.52 13.38 -8.83
N PRO A 50 -10.39 12.39 -9.10
CA PRO A 50 -11.78 12.43 -8.66
C PRO A 50 -11.88 12.63 -7.13
N PRO A 51 -12.88 13.37 -6.65
CA PRO A 51 -13.15 13.50 -5.22
C PRO A 51 -13.32 12.12 -4.56
N GLY A 52 -12.76 11.95 -3.36
CA GLY A 52 -12.81 10.69 -2.63
C GLY A 52 -11.73 9.68 -3.03
N SER A 53 -10.82 10.00 -3.96
CA SER A 53 -9.66 9.17 -4.25
C SER A 53 -8.79 9.01 -3.00
N ARG A 54 -8.59 7.76 -2.55
CA ARG A 54 -7.73 7.51 -1.38
C ARG A 54 -6.27 7.61 -1.78
N THR A 55 -5.49 8.35 -0.99
CA THR A 55 -4.09 8.64 -1.31
C THR A 55 -3.21 8.45 -0.09
N VAL A 56 -2.03 7.86 -0.29
CA VAL A 56 -1.08 7.51 0.78
C VAL A 56 0.31 8.04 0.41
N GLY A 57 0.92 8.79 1.30
CA GLY A 57 2.32 9.18 1.19
C GLY A 57 3.22 8.06 1.70
N VAL A 58 4.23 7.67 0.92
CA VAL A 58 5.19 6.62 1.30
C VAL A 58 6.51 7.28 1.70
N PHE A 59 6.96 6.98 2.91
CA PHE A 59 8.15 7.54 3.54
C PHE A 59 9.10 6.43 3.96
N ARG A 60 10.38 6.72 4.07
CA ARG A 60 11.38 5.80 4.57
C ARG A 60 12.40 6.56 5.42
N ASP A 61 12.48 6.23 6.69
CA ASP A 61 13.39 6.85 7.66
C ASP A 61 13.29 8.39 7.67
N GLU A 62 12.08 8.94 7.43
CA GLU A 62 11.82 10.38 7.41
C GLU A 62 11.44 10.88 8.82
N LYS A 63 11.79 12.12 9.13
CA LYS A 63 11.45 12.74 10.42
C LYS A 63 9.94 12.76 10.63
N PRO A 64 9.42 12.29 11.77
CA PRO A 64 7.98 12.21 12.04
C PRO A 64 7.22 13.52 11.78
N ALA A 65 7.78 14.65 12.20
CA ALA A 65 7.17 15.96 11.95
C ALA A 65 7.03 16.28 10.47
N ARG A 66 7.99 15.83 9.63
CA ARG A 66 7.94 16.05 8.19
C ARG A 66 6.89 15.15 7.53
N VAL A 67 6.75 13.91 7.99
CA VAL A 67 5.68 13.01 7.56
C VAL A 67 4.32 13.66 7.80
N VAL A 68 4.06 14.10 9.03
CA VAL A 68 2.79 14.75 9.41
C VAL A 68 2.55 16.02 8.62
N GLU A 69 3.57 16.86 8.44
CA GLU A 69 3.47 18.08 7.63
C GLU A 69 3.02 17.78 6.19
N ILE A 70 3.68 16.83 5.53
CA ILE A 70 3.36 16.48 4.14
C ILE A 70 1.94 15.90 4.04
N VAL A 71 1.60 14.93 4.88
CA VAL A 71 0.27 14.29 4.86
C VAL A 71 -0.82 15.33 5.04
N ASN A 72 -0.72 16.19 6.04
CA ASN A 72 -1.76 17.16 6.36
C ASN A 72 -1.81 18.32 5.34
N SER A 73 -0.66 18.83 4.90
CA SER A 73 -0.62 19.95 3.91
C SER A 73 -1.17 19.55 2.54
N LEU A 74 -1.02 18.28 2.16
CA LEU A 74 -1.56 17.72 0.93
C LEU A 74 -2.94 17.07 1.12
N ARG A 75 -3.43 16.96 2.36
CA ARG A 75 -4.68 16.25 2.70
C ARG A 75 -4.67 14.80 2.18
N LEU A 76 -3.54 14.12 2.35
CA LEU A 76 -3.45 12.70 2.01
C LEU A 76 -4.28 11.87 3.01
N GLY A 77 -4.86 10.76 2.54
CA GLY A 77 -5.61 9.84 3.38
C GLY A 77 -4.76 9.11 4.42
N GLY A 78 -3.42 9.08 4.27
CA GLY A 78 -2.54 8.48 5.26
C GLY A 78 -1.07 8.48 4.91
N ALA A 79 -0.28 7.86 5.79
CA ALA A 79 1.15 7.63 5.63
C ALA A 79 1.46 6.14 5.57
N GLN A 80 2.39 5.75 4.71
CA GLN A 80 3.06 4.45 4.75
C GLN A 80 4.49 4.67 5.19
N LEU A 81 4.87 4.05 6.30
CA LEU A 81 6.20 4.08 6.88
C LEU A 81 6.92 2.80 6.46
N HIS A 82 7.97 2.93 5.66
CA HIS A 82 8.62 1.80 4.98
C HIS A 82 10.14 1.78 5.25
N GLY A 83 10.53 2.26 6.42
CA GLY A 83 11.90 2.28 6.93
C GLY A 83 12.04 1.44 8.18
N ARG A 84 12.83 1.97 9.13
CA ARG A 84 13.04 1.37 10.44
C ARG A 84 12.47 2.25 11.55
N GLU A 85 11.30 2.83 11.27
CA GLU A 85 10.64 3.74 12.21
C GLU A 85 10.28 2.99 13.50
N PRO A 86 10.76 3.46 14.66
CA PRO A 86 10.46 2.82 15.94
C PRO A 86 8.98 3.01 16.30
N GLU A 87 8.41 2.09 17.07
CA GLU A 87 7.00 2.10 17.48
C GLU A 87 6.54 3.44 18.05
N SER A 88 7.40 4.11 18.83
CA SER A 88 7.10 5.42 19.41
C SER A 88 6.86 6.51 18.35
N GLU A 89 7.61 6.48 17.25
CA GLU A 89 7.42 7.42 16.14
C GLU A 89 6.18 7.06 15.32
N VAL A 90 5.94 5.77 15.07
CA VAL A 90 4.72 5.29 14.39
C VAL A 90 3.48 5.73 15.17
N ARG A 91 3.47 5.56 16.49
CA ARG A 91 2.38 6.00 17.40
C ARG A 91 2.20 7.52 17.34
N TRP A 92 3.28 8.27 17.42
CA TRP A 92 3.24 9.73 17.35
C TRP A 92 2.67 10.25 16.03
N ILE A 93 3.03 9.60 14.88
CA ILE A 93 2.49 9.91 13.55
C ILE A 93 1.02 9.53 13.51
N ARG A 94 0.64 8.31 13.97
CA ARG A 94 -0.73 7.81 13.92
C ARG A 94 -1.73 8.69 14.65
N GLU A 95 -1.31 9.36 15.72
CA GLU A 95 -2.14 10.32 16.46
C GLU A 95 -2.40 11.62 15.68
N ARG A 96 -1.67 11.86 14.56
CA ARG A 96 -1.64 13.16 13.85
C ARG A 96 -1.98 13.07 12.37
N VAL A 97 -2.14 11.84 11.85
CA VAL A 97 -2.56 11.59 10.46
C VAL A 97 -3.75 10.64 10.44
N PRO A 98 -4.60 10.66 9.39
CA PRO A 98 -5.83 9.85 9.37
C PRO A 98 -5.56 8.35 9.45
N PHE A 99 -4.46 7.85 8.85
CA PHE A 99 -4.21 6.42 8.67
C PHE A 99 -2.72 6.12 8.53
N VAL A 100 -2.26 4.99 9.09
CA VAL A 100 -0.87 4.56 9.00
C VAL A 100 -0.76 3.11 8.54
N ILE A 101 0.04 2.90 7.50
CA ILE A 101 0.54 1.61 7.06
C ILE A 101 1.98 1.50 7.54
N GLN A 102 2.35 0.44 8.24
CA GLN A 102 3.74 0.15 8.58
C GLN A 102 4.24 -1.02 7.73
N GLY A 103 5.32 -0.78 6.99
CA GLY A 103 5.94 -1.77 6.10
C GLY A 103 7.05 -2.54 6.80
N PHE A 104 7.09 -3.85 6.56
CA PHE A 104 8.13 -4.76 7.02
C PHE A 104 8.63 -5.61 5.85
N HIS A 105 9.88 -6.01 5.91
CA HIS A 105 10.34 -7.07 5.01
C HIS A 105 9.84 -8.42 5.51
N ALA A 106 9.56 -9.32 4.58
CA ALA A 106 9.20 -10.68 4.94
C ALA A 106 10.34 -11.35 5.73
N GLY A 107 9.98 -11.98 6.84
CA GLY A 107 10.95 -12.57 7.77
C GLY A 107 11.58 -11.57 8.75
N ASP A 108 11.12 -10.31 8.79
CA ASP A 108 11.58 -9.36 9.79
C ASP A 108 11.14 -9.82 11.19
N PRO A 109 12.08 -9.93 12.16
CA PRO A 109 11.73 -10.33 13.54
C PRO A 109 10.71 -9.40 14.21
N ALA A 110 10.64 -8.14 13.82
CA ALA A 110 9.68 -7.16 14.35
C ALA A 110 8.24 -7.42 13.89
N LEU A 111 8.04 -8.21 12.82
CA LEU A 111 6.73 -8.50 12.26
C LEU A 111 5.78 -9.15 13.29
N GLY A 112 6.30 -10.03 14.14
CA GLY A 112 5.52 -10.69 15.20
C GLY A 112 4.91 -9.72 16.22
N ALA A 113 5.58 -8.60 16.49
CA ALA A 113 5.10 -7.56 17.39
C ALA A 113 4.19 -6.53 16.69
N ALA A 114 4.21 -6.49 15.36
CA ALA A 114 3.48 -5.48 14.57
C ALA A 114 1.96 -5.55 14.76
N ALA A 115 1.42 -6.74 15.10
CA ALA A 115 -0.02 -6.92 15.38
C ALA A 115 -0.52 -6.11 16.58
N ALA A 116 0.33 -5.90 17.57
CA ALA A 116 0.03 -5.09 18.76
C ALA A 116 0.48 -3.63 18.59
N GLY A 117 1.06 -3.31 17.45
CA GLY A 117 1.59 -1.99 17.13
C GLY A 117 0.49 -0.95 16.86
N PRO A 118 0.89 0.33 16.74
CA PRO A 118 -0.04 1.43 16.54
C PRO A 118 -0.53 1.62 15.10
N ALA A 119 0.00 0.88 14.13
CA ALA A 119 -0.38 1.01 12.72
C ALA A 119 -1.76 0.39 12.45
N ASP A 120 -2.50 0.98 11.51
CA ASP A 120 -3.82 0.48 11.09
C ASP A 120 -3.72 -0.74 10.16
N VAL A 121 -2.63 -0.81 9.41
CA VAL A 121 -2.33 -1.88 8.46
C VAL A 121 -0.85 -2.23 8.53
N VAL A 122 -0.55 -3.52 8.49
CA VAL A 122 0.81 -4.04 8.33
C VAL A 122 1.01 -4.41 6.86
N LEU A 123 2.06 -3.86 6.24
CA LEU A 123 2.47 -4.24 4.90
C LEU A 123 3.68 -5.17 4.99
N ILE A 124 3.62 -6.27 4.27
CA ILE A 124 4.76 -7.17 4.10
C ILE A 124 5.28 -7.08 2.67
N ASP A 125 6.54 -6.71 2.53
CA ASP A 125 7.24 -6.61 1.25
C ASP A 125 8.26 -7.75 1.08
N ALA A 126 8.45 -8.20 -0.15
CA ALA A 126 9.47 -9.20 -0.47
C ALA A 126 10.87 -8.71 -0.07
N PRO A 127 11.75 -9.62 0.40
CA PRO A 127 13.09 -9.24 0.85
C PRO A 127 13.97 -8.59 -0.23
N GLU A 128 13.72 -8.88 -1.51
CA GLU A 128 14.46 -8.35 -2.66
C GLU A 128 13.49 -7.82 -3.72
N PRO A 129 12.99 -6.59 -3.58
CA PRO A 129 12.10 -5.98 -4.58
C PRO A 129 12.79 -5.91 -5.95
N GLY A 130 12.18 -6.52 -6.97
CA GLY A 130 12.70 -6.48 -8.36
C GLY A 130 13.72 -7.54 -8.72
N SER A 131 14.04 -8.49 -7.84
CA SER A 131 15.00 -9.59 -8.12
C SER A 131 14.50 -10.62 -9.15
N GLY A 132 13.21 -10.59 -9.49
CA GLY A 132 12.57 -11.60 -10.35
C GLY A 132 12.46 -12.99 -9.71
N LYS A 133 12.95 -13.16 -8.48
CA LYS A 133 12.77 -14.39 -7.72
C LYS A 133 11.32 -14.46 -7.22
N VAL A 134 10.72 -15.63 -7.37
CA VAL A 134 9.41 -15.91 -6.80
C VAL A 134 9.50 -15.68 -5.29
N PHE A 135 8.68 -14.80 -4.77
CA PHE A 135 8.56 -14.56 -3.34
C PHE A 135 8.21 -15.88 -2.64
N ASP A 136 8.92 -16.23 -1.59
CA ASP A 136 8.53 -17.33 -0.76
C ASP A 136 7.35 -16.91 0.13
N TRP A 137 6.14 -17.16 -0.35
CA TRP A 137 4.90 -16.82 0.34
C TRP A 137 4.80 -17.43 1.74
N ALA A 138 5.58 -18.50 2.02
CA ALA A 138 5.67 -19.08 3.34
C ALA A 138 6.18 -18.09 4.41
N LEU A 139 6.98 -17.10 4.02
CA LEU A 139 7.42 -16.04 4.92
C LEU A 139 6.30 -15.07 5.30
N ALA A 140 5.25 -14.96 4.49
CA ALA A 140 4.06 -14.18 4.80
C ALA A 140 2.98 -15.01 5.51
N GLU A 141 3.04 -16.35 5.42
CA GLU A 141 2.15 -17.27 6.16
C GLU A 141 2.32 -17.15 7.70
N GLY A 142 3.46 -16.57 8.15
CA GLY A 142 3.70 -16.22 9.55
C GLY A 142 3.20 -14.84 9.98
N ALA A 143 2.42 -14.17 9.14
CA ALA A 143 1.83 -12.88 9.51
C ALA A 143 0.94 -13.02 10.75
N PRO A 144 1.01 -12.07 11.70
CA PRO A 144 0.22 -12.17 12.91
C PRO A 144 -1.27 -12.16 12.59
N SER A 145 -2.04 -13.04 13.23
CA SER A 145 -3.50 -13.03 13.13
C SER A 145 -4.09 -11.77 13.76
N GLY A 146 -5.20 -11.27 13.21
CA GLY A 146 -5.91 -10.12 13.78
C GLY A 146 -5.46 -8.75 13.25
N VAL A 147 -4.50 -8.69 12.31
CA VAL A 147 -4.12 -7.45 11.62
C VAL A 147 -4.61 -7.41 10.19
N ARG A 148 -4.85 -6.20 9.68
CA ARG A 148 -5.04 -6.00 8.25
C ARG A 148 -3.69 -6.13 7.55
N LEU A 149 -3.52 -7.23 6.82
CA LEU A 149 -2.30 -7.49 6.08
C LEU A 149 -2.40 -6.96 4.65
N LEU A 150 -1.49 -6.09 4.26
CA LEU A 150 -1.29 -5.63 2.88
C LEU A 150 -0.05 -6.34 2.30
N LEU A 151 -0.25 -7.18 1.30
CA LEU A 151 0.84 -7.94 0.69
C LEU A 151 1.45 -7.16 -0.45
N ALA A 152 2.77 -7.00 -0.43
CA ALA A 152 3.57 -6.32 -1.44
C ALA A 152 4.77 -7.18 -1.90
N GLY A 153 5.58 -6.63 -2.79
CA GLY A 153 6.84 -7.23 -3.22
C GLY A 153 6.73 -8.16 -4.41
N GLY A 154 7.22 -7.72 -5.56
CA GLY A 154 7.30 -8.51 -6.78
C GLY A 154 5.97 -8.98 -7.36
N LEU A 155 4.84 -8.43 -6.89
CA LEU A 155 3.52 -8.77 -7.42
C LEU A 155 3.36 -8.29 -8.86
N THR A 156 2.76 -9.15 -9.68
CA THR A 156 2.41 -8.93 -11.09
C THR A 156 1.05 -9.54 -11.36
N ALA A 157 0.46 -9.27 -12.52
CA ALA A 157 -0.78 -9.92 -12.95
C ALA A 157 -0.64 -11.46 -13.05
N ASP A 158 0.58 -11.97 -13.26
CA ASP A 158 0.81 -13.40 -13.44
C ASP A 158 0.89 -14.17 -12.11
N ASN A 159 1.20 -13.51 -10.99
CA ASN A 159 1.40 -14.17 -9.69
C ASN A 159 0.44 -13.72 -8.59
N VAL A 160 -0.26 -12.60 -8.75
CA VAL A 160 -1.11 -12.02 -7.70
C VAL A 160 -2.23 -12.97 -7.25
N ARG A 161 -2.81 -13.72 -8.17
CA ARG A 161 -3.88 -14.68 -7.85
C ARG A 161 -3.38 -15.78 -6.92
N GLU A 162 -2.21 -16.36 -7.21
CA GLU A 162 -1.60 -17.38 -6.35
C GLU A 162 -1.22 -16.78 -4.99
N ALA A 163 -0.61 -15.60 -4.98
CA ALA A 163 -0.26 -14.87 -3.78
C ALA A 163 -1.47 -14.67 -2.84
N ILE A 164 -2.59 -14.22 -3.38
CA ILE A 164 -3.83 -14.00 -2.63
C ILE A 164 -4.38 -15.30 -2.07
N ARG A 165 -4.42 -16.38 -2.86
CA ARG A 165 -4.92 -17.68 -2.42
C ARG A 165 -4.08 -18.28 -1.27
N ARG A 166 -2.77 -18.12 -1.31
CA ARG A 166 -1.86 -18.66 -0.30
C ARG A 166 -1.83 -17.84 0.97
N VAL A 167 -1.67 -16.53 0.85
CA VAL A 167 -1.47 -15.62 1.99
C VAL A 167 -2.79 -15.17 2.61
N ARG A 168 -3.87 -15.12 1.80
CA ARG A 168 -5.19 -14.59 2.18
C ARG A 168 -5.09 -13.20 2.83
N PRO A 169 -4.42 -12.21 2.19
CA PRO A 169 -4.25 -10.89 2.78
C PRO A 169 -5.56 -10.10 2.72
N TRP A 170 -5.68 -9.07 3.56
CA TRP A 170 -6.73 -8.05 3.44
C TRP A 170 -6.66 -7.30 2.11
N GLY A 171 -5.45 -7.05 1.61
CA GLY A 171 -5.23 -6.35 0.36
C GLY A 171 -3.86 -6.62 -0.24
N VAL A 172 -3.65 -6.09 -1.45
CA VAL A 172 -2.39 -6.18 -2.20
C VAL A 172 -1.90 -4.79 -2.60
N ASP A 173 -0.57 -4.60 -2.63
CA ASP A 173 0.10 -3.38 -3.08
C ASP A 173 1.05 -3.71 -4.22
N VAL A 174 0.94 -2.98 -5.33
CA VAL A 174 1.80 -3.17 -6.49
C VAL A 174 2.42 -1.87 -6.96
N SER A 175 3.70 -1.95 -7.35
CA SER A 175 4.42 -0.82 -7.94
C SER A 175 5.07 -1.21 -9.27
N SER A 176 6.26 -1.84 -9.24
CA SER A 176 7.04 -2.18 -10.44
C SER A 176 6.37 -3.19 -11.36
N GLY A 177 5.57 -4.11 -10.83
CA GLY A 177 4.92 -5.17 -11.60
C GLY A 177 3.88 -4.69 -12.62
N VAL A 178 3.43 -3.44 -12.49
CA VAL A 178 2.50 -2.78 -13.42
C VAL A 178 3.13 -1.59 -14.16
N GLU A 179 4.47 -1.48 -14.16
CA GLU A 179 5.20 -0.44 -14.89
C GLU A 179 5.53 -0.88 -16.32
N THR A 180 5.73 0.09 -17.21
CA THR A 180 6.17 -0.12 -18.60
C THR A 180 7.51 -0.85 -18.65
N SER A 181 8.43 -0.48 -17.77
CA SER A 181 9.65 -1.21 -17.45
C SER A 181 9.99 -1.03 -15.95
N PRO A 182 10.64 -2.00 -15.30
CA PRO A 182 10.96 -1.91 -13.89
C PRO A 182 11.74 -0.62 -13.55
N GLY A 183 11.24 0.17 -12.60
CA GLY A 183 11.87 1.42 -12.18
C GLY A 183 11.58 2.63 -13.08
N SER A 184 10.75 2.51 -14.11
CA SER A 184 10.37 3.64 -14.97
C SER A 184 9.51 4.69 -14.24
N GLY A 185 8.81 4.29 -13.19
CA GLY A 185 7.82 5.13 -12.52
C GLY A 185 6.56 5.37 -13.36
N GLN A 186 6.48 4.79 -14.56
CA GLN A 186 5.38 4.95 -15.51
C GLN A 186 4.53 3.68 -15.56
N LYS A 187 3.22 3.77 -15.39
CA LYS A 187 2.33 2.60 -15.37
C LYS A 187 1.96 2.17 -16.78
N ASP A 188 1.93 0.86 -17.01
CA ASP A 188 1.42 0.25 -18.24
C ASP A 188 -0.07 -0.04 -18.06
N ALA A 189 -0.90 0.52 -18.94
CA ALA A 189 -2.36 0.43 -18.83
C ALA A 189 -2.85 -1.03 -18.86
N ARG A 190 -2.25 -1.88 -19.69
CA ARG A 190 -2.68 -3.29 -19.84
C ARG A 190 -2.27 -4.12 -18.63
N ARG A 191 -1.03 -3.92 -18.13
CA ARG A 191 -0.54 -4.61 -16.93
C ARG A 191 -1.36 -4.20 -15.72
N LEU A 192 -1.67 -2.90 -15.59
CA LEU A 192 -2.45 -2.36 -14.50
C LEU A 192 -3.88 -2.92 -14.50
N GLN A 193 -4.55 -2.90 -15.65
CA GLN A 193 -5.89 -3.47 -15.80
C GLN A 193 -5.90 -4.95 -15.45
N ARG A 194 -5.01 -5.74 -16.05
CA ARG A 194 -4.93 -7.18 -15.79
C ARG A 194 -4.61 -7.49 -14.32
N PHE A 195 -3.74 -6.73 -13.69
CA PHE A 195 -3.44 -6.90 -12.26
C PHE A 195 -4.69 -6.69 -11.39
N LEU A 196 -5.43 -5.60 -11.63
CA LEU A 196 -6.65 -5.30 -10.90
C LEU A 196 -7.72 -6.38 -11.09
N GLU A 197 -7.91 -6.85 -12.33
CA GLU A 197 -8.85 -7.93 -12.66
C GLU A 197 -8.47 -9.23 -11.91
N GLU A 198 -7.21 -9.67 -11.99
CA GLU A 198 -6.74 -10.89 -11.31
C GLU A 198 -6.83 -10.80 -9.79
N ALA A 199 -6.50 -9.65 -9.22
CA ALA A 199 -6.61 -9.43 -7.78
C ALA A 199 -8.07 -9.45 -7.30
N ARG A 200 -9.01 -8.86 -8.06
CA ARG A 200 -10.44 -8.87 -7.73
C ARG A 200 -11.04 -10.27 -7.82
N VAL A 201 -10.73 -11.00 -8.89
CA VAL A 201 -11.19 -12.40 -9.07
C VAL A 201 -10.67 -13.27 -7.92
N ALA A 202 -9.38 -13.20 -7.61
CA ALA A 202 -8.82 -13.96 -6.51
C ALA A 202 -9.43 -13.60 -5.15
N GLY A 203 -9.69 -12.31 -4.91
CA GLY A 203 -10.36 -11.84 -3.71
C GLY A 203 -11.75 -12.47 -3.53
N THR A 204 -12.55 -12.51 -4.60
CA THR A 204 -13.87 -13.12 -4.57
C THR A 204 -13.79 -14.65 -4.32
N GLU A 205 -12.82 -15.33 -4.91
CA GLU A 205 -12.60 -16.77 -4.69
C GLU A 205 -12.28 -17.08 -3.21
N VAL A 206 -11.43 -16.28 -2.60
CA VAL A 206 -11.03 -16.43 -1.19
C VAL A 206 -12.21 -16.15 -0.24
N GLU A 207 -13.04 -15.14 -0.54
CA GLU A 207 -14.25 -14.83 0.23
C GLU A 207 -15.29 -15.95 0.17
N HIS A 208 -15.42 -16.63 -0.99
CA HIS A 208 -16.34 -17.77 -1.18
C HIS A 208 -15.91 -19.02 -0.40
N ASP A 209 -14.64 -19.20 -0.12
CA ASP A 209 -14.13 -20.33 0.68
C ASP A 209 -14.43 -20.18 2.19
N GLY A 210 -15.30 -19.23 2.57
CA GLY A 210 -15.71 -19.02 3.97
C GLY A 210 -14.65 -18.31 4.81
N TRP A 211 -13.65 -17.72 4.17
CA TRP A 211 -12.68 -16.88 4.85
C TRP A 211 -13.31 -15.51 5.17
N GLU A 212 -13.63 -15.29 6.41
CA GLU A 212 -13.90 -13.96 6.93
C GLU A 212 -12.61 -13.38 7.52
N PRO A 213 -12.12 -12.23 7.02
CA PRO A 213 -11.03 -11.55 7.70
C PRO A 213 -11.50 -11.23 9.12
N ALA A 214 -10.74 -11.65 10.12
CA ALA A 214 -11.05 -11.38 11.52
C ALA A 214 -11.38 -9.90 11.68
N GLU A 215 -12.67 -9.57 11.86
CA GLU A 215 -13.26 -8.24 12.11
C GLU A 215 -12.85 -7.09 11.17
N ALA A 216 -12.35 -7.34 9.99
CA ALA A 216 -11.98 -6.30 9.06
C ALA A 216 -13.20 -5.75 8.29
N ARG A 217 -14.02 -4.95 8.94
CA ARG A 217 -14.79 -3.96 8.17
C ARG A 217 -13.78 -3.12 7.39
N PRO A 218 -13.99 -2.88 6.08
CA PRO A 218 -13.14 -1.97 5.33
C PRO A 218 -13.00 -0.68 6.15
N TYR A 219 -11.76 -0.21 6.34
CA TYR A 219 -11.57 1.04 7.06
C TYR A 219 -12.37 2.13 6.34
N ASP A 220 -13.37 2.66 7.02
CA ASP A 220 -14.20 3.72 6.49
C ASP A 220 -13.52 5.07 6.75
N TRP A 221 -12.76 5.50 5.77
CA TRP A 221 -12.09 6.79 5.77
C TRP A 221 -13.06 7.98 5.93
N GLN A 222 -14.29 7.82 5.50
CA GLN A 222 -15.31 8.85 5.60
C GLN A 222 -15.92 8.94 7.01
N ALA A 223 -16.07 7.78 7.67
CA ALA A 223 -16.57 7.75 9.04
C ALA A 223 -15.57 8.34 10.05
N ASP A 224 -14.26 8.29 9.75
CA ASP A 224 -13.24 8.90 10.61
C ASP A 224 -13.13 10.42 10.39
N GLU A 225 -13.38 10.93 9.19
CA GLU A 225 -13.49 12.38 8.95
C GLU A 225 -14.70 13.01 9.66
N ALA A 226 -15.79 12.27 9.84
CA ALA A 226 -16.99 12.74 10.53
C ALA A 226 -16.85 12.77 12.06
N ARG A 227 -15.80 12.16 12.64
CA ARG A 227 -15.54 12.13 14.09
C ARG A 227 -14.54 13.19 14.57
N ARG A 228 -14.01 14.01 13.68
CA ARG A 228 -13.11 15.14 13.94
C ARG A 228 -13.84 16.47 13.75
#